data_cdf4442396b26de3a5c15e694fd8b45c
#
_entry.id   cdf4442396b26de3a5c15e694fd8b45c
#
_cell.length_a   1.000
_cell.length_b   1.000
_cell.length_c   1.000
_cell.angle_alpha   90.00
_cell.angle_beta   90.00
_cell.angle_gamma   90.00
#
_symmetry.space_group_name_H-M   'P 1'
#
loop_
_entity.id
_entity.type
_entity.pdbx_description
1 polymer ?
#
loop_
_entity_poly.entity_id
_entity_poly.type
_entity_poly.pdbx_seq_one_letter_code
_entity_poly.pdbx_strand_id
1 'polypeptide(L)'
;MPQMLVSSVRDEAKYIKTFELVDPQSAELQVFSAGSHIEIELPGNLKRHYSLCNDPSETHRYLIAVLQEKESRGGSQSLYYGVKEGDLLEVSVPMNNFPLDQRGMHFILIAGGIGITPLLSMAYKLKSLRKPFELHMLSLIHI
;
A
#
# COMPACT_ATOMS: atom_id res chain seq x y z
N MET A 1 -18.75 2.12 -0.02
CA MET A 1 -17.32 2.49 0.06
C MET A 1 -17.15 3.95 -0.28
N PRO A 2 -16.38 4.69 0.50
CA PRO A 2 -16.11 6.09 0.16
C PRO A 2 -15.27 6.19 -1.10
N GLN A 3 -15.43 7.30 -1.82
CA GLN A 3 -14.61 7.60 -2.99
C GLN A 3 -13.35 8.34 -2.57
N MET A 4 -12.23 7.97 -3.16
CA MET A 4 -10.96 8.65 -2.95
C MET A 4 -10.40 9.15 -4.28
N LEU A 5 -9.71 10.27 -4.23
CA LEU A 5 -9.07 10.89 -5.39
C LEU A 5 -7.66 10.33 -5.56
N VAL A 6 -7.32 9.95 -6.76
CA VAL A 6 -5.94 9.62 -7.13
C VAL A 6 -5.20 10.94 -7.35
N SER A 7 -4.39 11.34 -6.37
CA SER A 7 -3.67 12.61 -6.42
C SER A 7 -2.33 12.50 -7.14
N SER A 8 -1.74 11.31 -7.17
CA SER A 8 -0.43 11.10 -7.79
C SER A 8 -0.27 9.65 -8.22
N VAL A 9 0.35 9.45 -9.37
CA VAL A 9 0.76 8.13 -9.88
C VAL A 9 2.23 8.25 -10.27
N ARG A 10 3.06 7.35 -9.74
CA ARG A 10 4.51 7.35 -9.99
C ARG A 10 4.99 6.00 -10.46
N ASP A 11 5.90 6.00 -11.44
CA ASP A 11 6.66 4.81 -11.80
C ASP A 11 7.85 4.69 -10.84
N GLU A 12 7.74 3.77 -9.88
CA GLU A 12 8.79 3.59 -8.86
C GLU A 12 9.88 2.64 -9.32
N ALA A 13 9.51 1.65 -10.14
CA ALA A 13 10.42 0.66 -10.69
C ALA A 13 9.79 0.08 -11.94
N LYS A 14 10.55 -0.74 -12.67
CA LYS A 14 10.00 -1.48 -13.80
C LYS A 14 8.85 -2.36 -13.31
N TYR A 15 7.68 -2.19 -13.89
CA TYR A 15 6.44 -2.91 -13.57
C TYR A 15 5.82 -2.58 -12.21
N ILE A 16 6.26 -1.53 -11.51
CA ILE A 16 5.69 -1.11 -10.25
C ILE A 16 5.31 0.38 -10.32
N LYS A 17 4.05 0.66 -10.04
CA LYS A 17 3.54 2.04 -9.87
C LYS A 17 3.05 2.23 -8.44
N THR A 18 3.28 3.42 -7.91
CA THR A 18 2.66 3.83 -6.65
C THR A 18 1.53 4.80 -6.93
N PHE A 19 0.46 4.66 -6.17
CA PHE A 19 -0.74 5.50 -6.25
C PHE A 19 -0.94 6.16 -4.90
N GLU A 20 -1.04 7.48 -4.90
CA GLU A 20 -1.41 8.25 -3.72
C GLU A 20 -2.91 8.54 -3.77
N LEU A 21 -3.60 8.16 -2.71
CA LEU A 21 -5.05 8.34 -2.58
C LEU A 21 -5.34 9.34 -1.46
N VAL A 22 -6.18 10.32 -1.75
CA VAL A 22 -6.54 11.37 -0.81
C VAL A 22 -8.05 11.55 -0.79
N ASP A 23 -8.55 12.22 0.25
CA ASP A 23 -9.96 12.61 0.27
C ASP A 23 -10.22 13.65 -0.83
N PRO A 24 -11.32 13.53 -1.61
CA PRO A 24 -11.61 14.49 -2.68
C PRO A 24 -11.78 15.94 -2.20
N GLN A 25 -12.09 16.14 -0.91
CA GLN A 25 -12.29 17.45 -0.31
C GLN A 25 -11.17 17.80 0.68
N SER A 26 -10.06 17.07 0.63
CA SER A 26 -8.89 17.28 1.50
C SER A 26 -9.17 17.09 2.98
N ALA A 27 -10.19 16.30 3.33
CA ALA A 27 -10.46 15.95 4.71
C ALA A 27 -9.43 14.93 5.23
N GLU A 28 -9.31 14.83 6.53
CA GLU A 28 -8.49 13.79 7.14
C GLU A 28 -9.08 12.41 6.86
N LEU A 29 -8.21 11.47 6.56
CA LEU A 29 -8.58 10.09 6.33
C LEU A 29 -8.66 9.33 7.65
N GLN A 30 -9.38 8.20 7.62
CA GLN A 30 -9.40 7.29 8.75
C GLN A 30 -7.98 6.80 9.04
N VAL A 31 -7.59 6.82 10.31
CA VAL A 31 -6.28 6.36 10.76
C VAL A 31 -6.12 4.86 10.48
N PHE A 32 -4.89 4.46 10.25
CA PHE A 32 -4.57 3.05 10.07
C PHE A 32 -3.34 2.66 10.89
N SER A 33 -3.20 1.39 11.17
CA SER A 33 -2.03 0.84 11.86
C SER A 33 -1.09 0.15 10.86
N ALA A 34 0.18 0.06 11.20
CA ALA A 34 1.18 -0.62 10.36
C ALA A 34 0.76 -2.06 10.08
N GLY A 35 0.78 -2.46 8.82
CA GLY A 35 0.30 -3.76 8.35
C GLY A 35 -1.11 -3.73 7.75
N SER A 36 -1.78 -2.58 7.79
CA SER A 36 -3.12 -2.42 7.22
C SER A 36 -3.15 -2.50 5.71
N HIS A 37 -4.29 -2.89 5.19
CA HIS A 37 -4.60 -2.89 3.77
C HIS A 37 -5.94 -2.21 3.50
N ILE A 38 -6.15 -1.83 2.26
CA ILE A 38 -7.43 -1.34 1.75
C ILE A 38 -7.90 -2.23 0.62
N GLU A 39 -9.21 -2.24 0.41
CA GLU A 39 -9.84 -2.90 -0.73
C GLU A 39 -10.27 -1.83 -1.72
N ILE A 40 -9.93 -2.03 -2.98
CA ILE A 40 -10.29 -1.11 -4.07
C ILE A 40 -11.26 -1.84 -4.98
N GLU A 41 -12.38 -1.20 -5.27
CA GLU A 41 -13.34 -1.69 -6.26
C GLU A 41 -12.96 -1.19 -7.64
N LEU A 42 -12.82 -2.12 -8.57
CA LEU A 42 -12.42 -1.87 -9.95
C LEU A 42 -13.60 -2.15 -10.91
N PRO A 43 -13.54 -1.65 -12.16
CA PRO A 43 -14.57 -1.95 -13.14
C PRO A 43 -14.83 -3.45 -13.29
N GLY A 44 -16.11 -3.83 -13.50
CA GLY A 44 -16.51 -5.22 -13.61
C GLY A 44 -16.72 -5.91 -12.27
N ASN A 45 -16.97 -5.16 -11.19
CA ASN A 45 -17.17 -5.67 -9.83
C ASN A 45 -15.98 -6.45 -9.30
N LEU A 46 -14.77 -6.13 -9.79
CA LEU A 46 -13.53 -6.70 -9.28
C LEU A 46 -13.09 -5.94 -8.04
N LYS A 47 -12.69 -6.67 -7.03
CA LYS A 47 -12.14 -6.10 -5.80
C LYS A 47 -10.73 -6.62 -5.59
N ARG A 48 -9.83 -5.73 -5.22
CA ARG A 48 -8.42 -6.09 -4.96
C ARG A 48 -7.95 -5.42 -3.68
N HIS A 49 -7.10 -6.12 -2.97
CA HIS A 49 -6.52 -5.67 -1.71
C HIS A 49 -5.11 -5.18 -1.93
N TYR A 50 -4.79 -4.04 -1.35
CA TYR A 50 -3.44 -3.48 -1.40
C TYR A 50 -3.02 -3.02 -0.03
N SER A 51 -1.81 -3.41 0.38
CA SER A 51 -1.24 -2.96 1.64
C SER A 51 -0.86 -1.49 1.57
N LEU A 52 -1.08 -0.79 2.68
CA LEU A 52 -0.65 0.61 2.80
C LEU A 52 0.85 0.63 3.12
N CYS A 53 1.62 1.38 2.35
CA CYS A 53 3.06 1.41 2.48
C CYS A 53 3.60 2.73 3.04
N ASN A 54 2.74 3.70 3.32
CA ASN A 54 3.16 4.97 3.91
C ASN A 54 3.19 4.91 5.43
N ASP A 55 3.72 5.98 6.02
CA ASP A 55 3.80 6.14 7.46
C ASP A 55 2.38 6.17 8.08
N PRO A 56 2.08 5.29 9.06
CA PRO A 56 0.74 5.29 9.69
C PRO A 56 0.39 6.57 10.43
N SER A 57 1.36 7.42 10.74
CA SER A 57 1.09 8.72 11.37
C SER A 57 0.52 9.75 10.39
N GLU A 58 0.62 9.50 9.09
CA GLU A 58 0.05 10.39 8.08
C GLU A 58 -1.47 10.23 8.05
N THR A 59 -2.19 11.34 8.08
CA THR A 59 -3.66 11.34 8.05
C THR A 59 -4.22 11.91 6.75
N HIS A 60 -3.37 12.34 5.83
CA HIS A 60 -3.77 13.03 4.62
C HIS A 60 -3.76 12.15 3.37
N ARG A 61 -3.15 10.98 3.44
CA ARG A 61 -3.04 10.10 2.26
C ARG A 61 -2.94 8.62 2.63
N TYR A 62 -3.31 7.78 1.67
CA TYR A 62 -2.96 6.37 1.62
C TYR A 62 -2.07 6.14 0.40
N LEU A 63 -0.99 5.40 0.57
CA LEU A 63 -0.07 5.07 -0.51
C LEU A 63 -0.07 3.57 -0.73
N ILE A 64 -0.29 3.14 -1.95
CA ILE A 64 -0.24 1.73 -2.35
C ILE A 64 0.73 1.55 -3.52
N ALA A 65 1.29 0.35 -3.63
CA ALA A 65 2.13 -0.03 -4.77
C ALA A 65 1.46 -1.16 -5.54
N VAL A 66 1.43 -1.03 -6.85
CA VAL A 66 0.78 -1.99 -7.74
C VAL A 66 1.81 -2.57 -8.69
N LEU A 67 1.93 -3.89 -8.66
CA LEU A 67 2.79 -4.64 -9.57
C LEU A 67 2.01 -4.98 -10.84
N GLN A 68 2.62 -4.73 -12.00
CA GLN A 68 2.08 -5.22 -13.26
C GLN A 68 2.34 -6.71 -13.38
N GLU A 69 1.29 -7.51 -13.33
CA GLU A 69 1.38 -8.95 -13.52
C GLU A 69 0.93 -9.32 -14.92
N LYS A 70 1.76 -10.09 -15.66
CA LYS A 70 1.46 -10.51 -17.03
C LYS A 70 0.25 -11.44 -17.11
N GLU A 71 -0.05 -12.18 -16.05
CA GLU A 71 -1.12 -13.18 -15.99
C GLU A 71 -2.24 -12.76 -15.04
N SER A 72 -2.44 -11.46 -14.85
CA SER A 72 -3.47 -11.01 -13.94
C SER A 72 -4.86 -11.27 -14.53
N ARG A 73 -5.83 -11.56 -13.65
CA ARG A 73 -7.24 -11.71 -14.03
C ARG A 73 -7.94 -10.37 -14.33
N GLY A 74 -7.18 -9.35 -14.73
CA GLY A 74 -7.67 -8.03 -15.09
C GLY A 74 -7.61 -6.99 -13.98
N GLY A 75 -7.49 -7.39 -12.70
CA GLY A 75 -7.52 -6.47 -11.58
C GLY A 75 -6.32 -5.53 -11.52
N SER A 76 -5.10 -6.08 -11.37
CA SER A 76 -3.89 -5.24 -11.29
C SER A 76 -3.60 -4.53 -12.62
N GLN A 77 -3.93 -5.13 -13.75
CA GLN A 77 -3.79 -4.47 -15.06
C GLN A 77 -4.75 -3.28 -15.19
N SER A 78 -5.99 -3.42 -14.74
CA SER A 78 -6.95 -2.33 -14.77
C SER A 78 -6.48 -1.15 -13.94
N LEU A 79 -5.93 -1.40 -12.76
CA LEU A 79 -5.39 -0.36 -11.92
C LEU A 79 -4.10 0.22 -12.50
N TYR A 80 -3.19 -0.63 -12.94
CA TYR A 80 -1.88 -0.22 -13.45
C TYR A 80 -1.98 0.67 -14.70
N TYR A 81 -2.82 0.29 -15.65
CA TYR A 81 -2.94 1.00 -16.93
C TYR A 81 -4.14 1.95 -17.00
N GLY A 82 -5.22 1.64 -16.31
CA GLY A 82 -6.49 2.35 -16.47
C GLY A 82 -6.68 3.52 -15.53
N VAL A 83 -5.98 3.54 -14.38
CA VAL A 83 -6.18 4.57 -13.37
C VAL A 83 -5.11 5.65 -13.51
N LYS A 84 -5.56 6.89 -13.53
CA LYS A 84 -4.72 8.08 -13.72
C LYS A 84 -4.99 9.11 -12.64
N GLU A 85 -4.07 10.07 -12.51
CA GLU A 85 -4.27 11.22 -11.64
C GLU A 85 -5.60 11.91 -11.98
N GLY A 86 -6.34 12.26 -10.96
CA GLY A 86 -7.66 12.86 -11.09
C GLY A 86 -8.82 11.88 -11.06
N ASP A 87 -8.56 10.58 -11.18
CA ASP A 87 -9.60 9.58 -11.11
C ASP A 87 -10.12 9.39 -9.69
N LEU A 88 -11.38 8.98 -9.56
CA LEU A 88 -12.00 8.62 -8.30
C LEU A 88 -12.11 7.10 -8.20
N LEU A 89 -11.71 6.55 -7.08
CA LEU A 89 -11.80 5.13 -6.79
C LEU A 89 -12.65 4.87 -5.56
N GLU A 90 -13.42 3.80 -5.58
CA GLU A 90 -14.12 3.33 -4.38
C GLU A 90 -13.17 2.49 -3.54
N VAL A 91 -12.95 2.91 -2.30
CA VAL A 91 -11.92 2.37 -1.43
C VAL A 91 -12.51 2.07 -0.07
N SER A 92 -12.24 0.89 0.47
CA SER A 92 -12.69 0.52 1.80
C SER A 92 -11.96 1.31 2.89
N VAL A 93 -12.50 1.28 4.09
CA VAL A 93 -11.74 1.69 5.28
C VAL A 93 -10.56 0.72 5.47
N PRO A 94 -9.45 1.18 6.08
CA PRO A 94 -8.32 0.30 6.35
C PRO A 94 -8.69 -0.83 7.30
N MET A 95 -8.16 -2.02 7.00
CA MET A 95 -8.31 -3.22 7.82
C MET A 95 -6.93 -3.80 8.06
N ASN A 96 -6.69 -4.37 9.25
CA ASN A 96 -5.37 -4.90 9.56
C ASN A 96 -5.45 -6.37 9.95
N ASN A 97 -5.05 -7.24 9.01
CA ASN A 97 -4.92 -8.68 9.23
C ASN A 97 -3.45 -9.10 9.39
N PHE A 98 -2.54 -8.14 9.43
CA PHE A 98 -1.11 -8.37 9.59
C PHE A 98 -0.51 -7.34 10.56
N PRO A 99 -0.97 -7.32 11.81
CA PRO A 99 -0.54 -6.29 12.75
C PRO A 99 0.91 -6.46 13.18
N LEU A 100 1.57 -5.32 13.41
CA LEU A 100 2.89 -5.29 13.99
C LEU A 100 2.78 -5.56 15.50
N ASP A 101 3.47 -6.59 15.99
CA ASP A 101 3.57 -6.85 17.42
C ASP A 101 4.63 -5.91 18.01
N GLN A 102 4.19 -4.87 18.71
CA GLN A 102 5.06 -3.83 19.23
C GLN A 102 5.80 -4.21 20.53
N ARG A 103 5.55 -5.40 21.07
CA ARG A 103 6.16 -5.85 22.33
C ARG A 103 7.63 -6.21 22.20
N GLY A 104 8.07 -6.49 20.96
CA GLY A 104 9.47 -6.83 20.72
C GLY A 104 10.43 -5.70 21.02
N MET A 105 11.70 -6.04 21.25
CA MET A 105 12.78 -5.09 21.48
C MET A 105 13.68 -4.93 20.26
N HIS A 106 13.72 -5.92 19.40
CA HIS A 106 14.43 -5.90 18.13
C HIS A 106 13.55 -6.58 17.08
N PHE A 107 13.49 -6.03 15.87
CA PHE A 107 12.60 -6.52 14.82
C PHE A 107 13.41 -6.86 13.57
N ILE A 108 13.06 -8.00 12.97
CA ILE A 108 13.60 -8.40 11.67
C ILE A 108 12.42 -8.50 10.71
N LEU A 109 12.42 -7.64 9.69
CA LEU A 109 11.40 -7.60 8.66
C LEU A 109 11.98 -8.21 7.38
N ILE A 110 11.33 -9.24 6.87
CA ILE A 110 11.80 -9.95 5.68
C ILE A 110 10.73 -9.87 4.60
N ALA A 111 11.09 -9.30 3.46
CA ALA A 111 10.18 -9.09 2.34
C ALA A 111 10.62 -9.88 1.11
N GLY A 112 9.64 -10.45 0.40
CA GLY A 112 9.83 -11.01 -0.95
C GLY A 112 9.02 -10.20 -1.96
N GLY A 113 9.69 -9.57 -2.91
CA GLY A 113 9.00 -8.82 -3.96
C GLY A 113 8.08 -7.72 -3.44
N ILE A 114 6.84 -7.68 -3.94
CA ILE A 114 5.84 -6.66 -3.56
C ILE A 114 5.40 -6.78 -2.10
N GLY A 115 5.70 -7.89 -1.43
CA GLY A 115 5.42 -8.08 0.00
C GLY A 115 6.12 -7.09 0.91
N ILE A 116 7.04 -6.27 0.38
CA ILE A 116 7.68 -5.19 1.13
C ILE A 116 6.68 -4.10 1.56
N THR A 117 5.56 -3.95 0.86
CA THR A 117 4.65 -2.79 1.09
C THR A 117 4.14 -2.68 2.52
N PRO A 118 3.60 -3.73 3.18
CA PRO A 118 3.20 -3.59 4.58
C PRO A 118 4.40 -3.40 5.52
N LEU A 119 5.57 -3.92 5.15
CA LEU A 119 6.77 -3.81 5.96
C LEU A 119 7.35 -2.39 5.95
N LEU A 120 7.15 -1.65 4.86
CA LEU A 120 7.54 -0.23 4.82
C LEU A 120 6.77 0.57 5.86
N SER A 121 5.46 0.36 5.95
CA SER A 121 4.64 1.01 6.97
C SER A 121 5.10 0.62 8.38
N MET A 122 5.44 -0.66 8.58
CA MET A 122 5.97 -1.14 9.86
C MET A 122 7.32 -0.49 10.19
N ALA A 123 8.20 -0.31 9.20
CA ALA A 123 9.49 0.33 9.39
C ALA A 123 9.32 1.78 9.86
N TYR A 124 8.39 2.53 9.25
CA TYR A 124 8.07 3.88 9.70
C TYR A 124 7.60 3.88 11.15
N LYS A 125 6.72 2.96 11.51
CA LYS A 125 6.21 2.85 12.87
C LYS A 125 7.32 2.54 13.87
N LEU A 126 8.18 1.58 13.56
CA LEU A 126 9.31 1.20 14.44
C LEU A 126 10.29 2.35 14.61
N LYS A 127 10.56 3.10 13.53
CA LYS A 127 11.40 4.28 13.60
C LYS A 127 10.79 5.35 14.53
N SER A 128 9.48 5.57 14.44
CA SER A 128 8.79 6.52 15.32
C SER A 128 8.83 6.09 16.78
N LEU A 129 8.84 4.80 17.07
CA LEU A 129 8.95 4.23 18.41
C LEU A 129 10.39 4.14 18.89
N ARG A 130 11.38 4.48 18.05
CA ARG A 130 12.81 4.37 18.32
C ARG A 130 13.22 2.94 18.68
N LYS A 131 12.61 1.97 18.04
CA LYS A 131 12.94 0.55 18.21
C LYS A 131 13.86 0.10 17.08
N PRO A 132 14.93 -0.65 17.39
CA PRO A 132 15.86 -1.15 16.37
C PRO A 132 15.18 -2.19 15.49
N PHE A 133 15.43 -2.10 14.20
CA PHE A 133 14.92 -3.08 13.23
C PHE A 133 15.89 -3.24 12.07
N GLU A 134 15.76 -4.38 11.39
CA GLU A 134 16.42 -4.66 10.12
C GLU A 134 15.35 -4.98 9.09
N LEU A 135 15.51 -4.44 7.89
CA LEU A 135 14.63 -4.74 6.76
C LEU A 135 15.45 -5.46 5.70
N HIS A 136 15.10 -6.72 5.44
CA HIS A 136 15.78 -7.55 4.45
C HIS A 136 14.85 -7.78 3.28
N MET A 137 15.34 -7.55 2.07
CA MET A 137 14.60 -7.80 0.85
C MET A 137 15.23 -8.95 0.09
N LEU A 138 14.42 -10.00 -0.16
CA LEU A 138 14.83 -11.13 -0.95
C LEU A 138 14.37 -10.91 -2.39
N SER A 139 15.29 -10.94 -3.33
CA SER A 139 14.94 -10.87 -4.75
C SER A 139 15.18 -12.24 -5.39
N LEU A 140 14.26 -12.61 -6.30
CA LEU A 140 14.48 -13.77 -7.13
C LEU A 140 15.47 -13.39 -8.23
N ILE A 141 16.65 -13.98 -8.17
CA ILE A 141 17.63 -13.85 -9.24
C ILE A 141 17.38 -15.02 -10.19
N HIS A 142 16.96 -14.70 -11.40
CA HIS A 142 16.92 -15.70 -12.45
C HIS A 142 18.33 -15.94 -12.94
N ILE A 143 18.81 -17.09 -12.64
CA ILE A 143 20.10 -17.56 -13.13
C ILE A 143 19.85 -18.28 -14.45
#